data_2d6a4b8f4d5894cab129122fa45413af
#
_entry.id   2d6a4b8f4d5894cab129122fa45413af
#
_cell.length_a   1.000
_cell.length_b   1.000
_cell.length_c   1.000
_cell.angle_alpha   90.00
_cell.angle_beta   90.00
_cell.angle_gamma   90.00
#
_symmetry.space_group_name_H-M   'P 1'
#
loop_
_entity.id
_entity.type
_entity.pdbx_description
1 polymer ?
#
loop_
_entity_poly.entity_id
_entity_poly.type
_entity_poly.pdbx_seq_one_letter_code
_entity_poly.pdbx_strand_id
1 'polypeptide(L)'
;MEDKKRLQNIKGQAGHPALCVLPPEVEKEDELLEIMWILREEGTLTWSQILQNCTIEGCEDALKKLAEKDWIKIKAESVELLPKGEKRAQELVRRHRLSLRLFYDLFALDGAEAEACKFEHILSPEVTDSVCTLLGHPPNAPDGKPIPRGECCAMFRREVKPLVVPLADLVPGDNAKIVFITPESHSRLDRLSAMGVVPGSMVKLHQKRPSYVIQLGETMIAVDKSITKEIFVKKM
;
A
#
# COMPACT_ATOMS: atom_id res chain seq x y z
N MET A 1 12.04 -15.72 20.78
CA MET A 1 10.99 -15.89 21.82
C MET A 1 9.92 -14.81 21.77
N GLU A 2 10.18 -13.66 21.20
CA GLU A 2 9.19 -12.55 21.07
C GLU A 2 8.12 -12.80 20.01
N ASP A 3 8.44 -13.44 18.90
CA ASP A 3 7.45 -13.73 17.83
C ASP A 3 6.35 -14.72 18.26
N LYS A 4 6.64 -15.67 19.16
CA LYS A 4 5.62 -16.56 19.71
C LYS A 4 4.61 -15.83 20.61
N LYS A 5 5.05 -14.79 21.32
CA LYS A 5 4.16 -13.94 22.14
C LYS A 5 3.25 -13.05 21.29
N ARG A 6 3.74 -12.59 20.13
CA ARG A 6 2.95 -11.77 19.20
C ARG A 6 1.82 -12.56 18.55
N LEU A 7 2.06 -13.83 18.18
CA LEU A 7 1.05 -14.72 17.60
C LEU A 7 0.05 -15.25 18.65
N GLN A 8 0.43 -15.34 19.92
CA GLN A 8 -0.50 -15.72 20.99
C GLN A 8 -1.48 -14.60 21.38
N ASN A 9 -1.08 -13.34 21.20
CA ASN A 9 -1.96 -12.19 21.45
C ASN A 9 -3.07 -12.03 20.39
N ILE A 10 -2.92 -12.63 19.19
CA ILE A 10 -3.95 -12.63 18.15
C ILE A 10 -5.06 -13.66 18.44
N LYS A 11 -4.78 -14.68 19.23
CA LYS A 11 -5.75 -15.74 19.59
C LYS A 11 -6.69 -15.40 20.75
N GLY A 12 -6.46 -14.29 21.45
CA GLY A 12 -7.20 -13.92 22.66
C GLY A 12 -8.39 -12.98 22.48
N GLN A 13 -8.65 -12.48 21.26
CA GLN A 13 -9.82 -11.64 20.98
C GLN A 13 -10.73 -12.35 19.97
N ALA A 14 -11.50 -13.31 20.45
CA ALA A 14 -12.62 -13.90 19.74
C ALA A 14 -13.79 -12.89 19.73
N GLY A 15 -13.69 -11.91 18.87
CA GLY A 15 -14.73 -11.05 18.37
C GLY A 15 -14.21 -10.55 17.05
N HIS A 16 -14.80 -10.94 15.92
CA HIS A 16 -14.62 -10.20 14.69
C HIS A 16 -14.84 -8.72 15.06
N PRO A 17 -13.85 -7.82 14.94
CA PRO A 17 -14.16 -6.41 15.04
C PRO A 17 -15.27 -6.21 14.02
N ALA A 18 -16.40 -5.68 14.47
CA ALA A 18 -17.47 -5.24 13.59
C ALA A 18 -16.78 -4.54 12.45
N LEU A 19 -17.04 -5.01 11.23
CA LEU A 19 -16.47 -4.50 9.97
C LEU A 19 -16.11 -3.04 10.17
N CYS A 20 -14.81 -2.68 10.03
CA CYS A 20 -14.36 -1.30 10.05
C CYS A 20 -14.91 -0.61 8.81
N VAL A 21 -16.21 -0.40 8.79
CA VAL A 21 -16.89 0.49 7.87
C VAL A 21 -16.75 1.85 8.51
N LEU A 22 -16.11 2.77 7.82
CA LEU A 22 -16.13 4.17 8.26
C LEU A 22 -17.59 4.61 8.43
N PRO A 23 -17.89 5.44 9.42
CA PRO A 23 -19.23 6.04 9.50
C PRO A 23 -19.52 6.73 8.16
N PRO A 24 -20.73 6.57 7.59
CA PRO A 24 -21.09 7.15 6.28
C PRO A 24 -20.81 8.66 6.16
N GLU A 25 -20.87 9.38 7.29
CA GLU A 25 -20.56 10.81 7.34
C GLU A 25 -19.08 11.10 7.14
N VAL A 26 -18.19 10.26 7.68
CA VAL A 26 -16.74 10.41 7.51
C VAL A 26 -16.32 10.09 6.08
N GLU A 27 -16.91 9.08 5.50
CA GLU A 27 -16.68 8.72 4.09
C GLU A 27 -17.08 9.86 3.15
N LYS A 28 -18.25 10.48 3.38
CA LYS A 28 -18.71 11.66 2.63
C LYS A 28 -17.76 12.85 2.74
N GLU A 29 -17.28 13.13 3.95
CA GLU A 29 -16.30 14.20 4.19
C GLU A 29 -14.97 13.93 3.47
N ASP A 30 -14.50 12.69 3.50
CA ASP A 30 -13.26 12.26 2.84
C ASP A 30 -13.37 12.40 1.31
N GLU A 31 -14.46 11.93 0.70
CA GLU A 31 -14.71 12.10 -0.73
C GLU A 31 -14.74 13.57 -1.16
N LEU A 32 -15.37 14.45 -0.38
CA LEU A 32 -15.40 15.89 -0.67
C LEU A 32 -14.02 16.51 -0.62
N LEU A 33 -13.20 16.12 0.35
CA LEU A 33 -11.82 16.61 0.47
C LEU A 33 -10.97 16.15 -0.72
N GLU A 34 -11.17 14.94 -1.21
CA GLU A 34 -10.49 14.41 -2.38
C GLU A 34 -10.91 15.15 -3.65
N ILE A 35 -12.22 15.35 -3.88
CA ILE A 35 -12.74 16.15 -4.99
C ILE A 35 -12.12 17.55 -4.97
N MET A 36 -12.10 18.22 -3.81
CA MET A 36 -11.51 19.56 -3.68
C MET A 36 -10.02 19.57 -3.98
N TRP A 37 -9.27 18.53 -3.58
CA TRP A 37 -7.86 18.41 -3.92
C TRP A 37 -7.64 18.29 -5.43
N ILE A 38 -8.42 17.43 -6.10
CA ILE A 38 -8.35 17.22 -7.55
C ILE A 38 -8.70 18.52 -8.30
N LEU A 39 -9.80 19.17 -7.94
CA LEU A 39 -10.20 20.44 -8.53
C LEU A 39 -9.16 21.55 -8.33
N ARG A 40 -8.47 21.56 -7.19
CA ARG A 40 -7.36 22.48 -6.92
C ARG A 40 -6.16 22.20 -7.84
N GLU A 41 -5.80 20.95 -8.06
CA GLU A 41 -4.74 20.58 -8.99
C GLU A 41 -5.07 21.00 -10.43
N GLU A 42 -6.34 20.98 -10.79
CA GLU A 42 -6.85 21.43 -12.11
C GLU A 42 -7.02 22.95 -12.20
N GLY A 43 -6.86 23.67 -11.08
CA GLY A 43 -7.05 25.14 -11.04
C GLY A 43 -8.51 25.59 -11.10
N THR A 44 -9.46 24.70 -10.85
CA THR A 44 -10.90 24.89 -11.01
C THR A 44 -11.69 24.79 -9.70
N LEU A 45 -11.03 24.90 -8.51
CA LEU A 45 -11.66 24.76 -7.21
C LEU A 45 -12.62 25.92 -6.91
N THR A 46 -13.89 25.72 -7.22
CA THR A 46 -14.99 26.64 -6.90
C THR A 46 -16.16 25.88 -6.27
N TRP A 47 -17.04 26.60 -5.60
CA TRP A 47 -18.26 26.03 -5.01
C TRP A 47 -19.10 25.29 -6.07
N SER A 48 -19.35 25.94 -7.21
CA SER A 48 -20.12 25.35 -8.31
C SER A 48 -19.46 24.11 -8.88
N GLN A 49 -18.13 24.09 -9.02
CA GLN A 49 -17.38 22.91 -9.51
C GLN A 49 -17.42 21.75 -8.52
N ILE A 50 -17.34 22.02 -7.22
CA ILE A 50 -17.48 20.96 -6.21
C ILE A 50 -18.87 20.31 -6.33
N LEU A 51 -19.93 21.10 -6.39
CA LEU A 51 -21.30 20.58 -6.51
C LEU A 51 -21.53 19.79 -7.80
N GLN A 52 -20.94 20.21 -8.92
CA GLN A 52 -21.04 19.49 -10.20
C GLN A 52 -20.33 18.13 -10.19
N ASN A 53 -19.23 18.01 -9.45
CA ASN A 53 -18.45 16.77 -9.34
C ASN A 53 -18.88 15.91 -8.14
N CYS A 54 -19.73 16.40 -7.28
CA CYS A 54 -20.17 15.70 -6.08
C CYS A 54 -21.31 14.74 -6.41
N THR A 55 -21.06 13.45 -6.20
CA THR A 55 -22.06 12.39 -6.37
C THR A 55 -22.76 12.02 -5.05
N ILE A 56 -22.40 12.70 -3.96
CA ILE A 56 -22.84 12.38 -2.59
C ILE A 56 -24.21 13.05 -2.32
N GLU A 57 -25.14 12.30 -1.79
CA GLU A 57 -26.40 12.86 -1.29
C GLU A 57 -26.15 13.77 -0.08
N GLY A 58 -26.66 15.02 -0.14
CA GLY A 58 -26.46 16.02 0.91
C GLY A 58 -25.09 16.74 0.85
N CYS A 59 -24.49 16.86 -0.33
CA CYS A 59 -23.20 17.48 -0.56
C CYS A 59 -23.06 18.89 0.08
N GLU A 60 -24.04 19.77 -0.09
CA GLU A 60 -24.00 21.12 0.50
C GLU A 60 -23.94 21.11 2.03
N ASP A 61 -24.66 20.19 2.67
CA ASP A 61 -24.68 20.09 4.13
C ASP A 61 -23.35 19.52 4.64
N ALA A 62 -22.76 18.58 3.91
CA ALA A 62 -21.43 18.05 4.23
C ALA A 62 -20.34 19.13 4.07
N LEU A 63 -20.42 19.98 3.05
CA LEU A 63 -19.53 21.15 2.87
C LEU A 63 -19.66 22.16 4.02
N LYS A 64 -20.89 22.43 4.48
CA LYS A 64 -21.11 23.30 5.67
C LYS A 64 -20.47 22.71 6.92
N LYS A 65 -20.63 21.38 7.14
CA LYS A 65 -19.99 20.69 8.27
C LYS A 65 -18.46 20.77 8.20
N LEU A 66 -17.86 20.62 7.02
CA LEU A 66 -16.42 20.81 6.84
C LEU A 66 -15.97 22.24 7.18
N ALA A 67 -16.77 23.25 6.82
CA ALA A 67 -16.49 24.63 7.19
C ALA A 67 -16.62 24.87 8.70
N GLU A 68 -17.62 24.28 9.37
CA GLU A 68 -17.80 24.34 10.84
C GLU A 68 -16.64 23.67 11.59
N LYS A 69 -16.00 22.66 11.00
CA LYS A 69 -14.82 21.97 11.55
C LYS A 69 -13.50 22.71 11.30
N ASP A 70 -13.50 23.86 10.66
CA ASP A 70 -12.31 24.59 10.20
C ASP A 70 -11.41 23.75 9.28
N TRP A 71 -12.01 22.92 8.42
CA TRP A 71 -11.28 22.16 7.41
C TRP A 71 -11.25 22.87 6.07
N ILE A 72 -12.29 23.66 5.79
CA ILE A 72 -12.40 24.49 4.59
C ILE A 72 -12.89 25.89 4.94
N LYS A 73 -12.64 26.83 4.06
CA LYS A 73 -13.18 28.18 4.11
C LYS A 73 -13.94 28.48 2.85
N ILE A 74 -15.19 28.93 3.02
CA ILE A 74 -16.07 29.28 1.91
C ILE A 74 -16.18 30.79 1.85
N LYS A 75 -15.92 31.37 0.68
CA LYS A 75 -16.07 32.81 0.39
C LYS A 75 -16.79 32.97 -0.94
N ALA A 76 -18.11 33.11 -0.91
CA ALA A 76 -18.95 33.12 -2.13
C ALA A 76 -18.64 31.89 -3.00
N GLU A 77 -18.13 32.05 -4.21
CA GLU A 77 -17.74 30.98 -5.12
C GLU A 77 -16.38 30.38 -4.82
N SER A 78 -15.53 31.03 -4.02
CA SER A 78 -14.20 30.51 -3.69
C SER A 78 -14.27 29.58 -2.50
N VAL A 79 -13.66 28.41 -2.64
CA VAL A 79 -13.46 27.44 -1.57
C VAL A 79 -11.97 27.23 -1.38
N GLU A 80 -11.52 27.23 -0.14
CA GLU A 80 -10.12 27.09 0.24
C GLU A 80 -9.99 25.95 1.25
N LEU A 81 -9.06 25.03 1.01
CA LEU A 81 -8.67 24.01 2.00
C LEU A 81 -7.83 24.68 3.10
N LEU A 82 -8.27 24.56 4.33
CA LEU A 82 -7.50 24.99 5.50
C LEU A 82 -6.47 23.89 5.90
N PRO A 83 -5.45 24.18 6.72
CA PRO A 83 -4.34 23.25 6.97
C PRO A 83 -4.75 21.85 7.41
N LYS A 84 -5.83 21.72 8.19
CA LYS A 84 -6.36 20.41 8.62
C LYS A 84 -7.00 19.65 7.47
N GLY A 85 -7.87 20.33 6.69
CA GLY A 85 -8.51 19.76 5.52
C GLY A 85 -7.51 19.43 4.44
N GLU A 86 -6.52 20.31 4.22
CA GLU A 86 -5.45 20.08 3.26
C GLU A 86 -4.63 18.83 3.60
N LYS A 87 -4.23 18.67 4.86
CA LYS A 87 -3.51 17.48 5.32
C LYS A 87 -4.33 16.20 5.10
N ARG A 88 -5.62 16.23 5.45
CA ARG A 88 -6.51 15.07 5.26
C ARG A 88 -6.70 14.74 3.79
N ALA A 89 -6.98 15.75 2.93
CA ALA A 89 -7.09 15.57 1.49
C ALA A 89 -5.81 14.99 0.88
N GLN A 90 -4.65 15.49 1.31
CA GLN A 90 -3.36 14.98 0.88
C GLN A 90 -3.17 13.48 1.22
N GLU A 91 -3.57 13.07 2.43
CA GLU A 91 -3.50 11.69 2.88
C GLU A 91 -4.41 10.78 2.04
N LEU A 92 -5.65 11.22 1.74
CA LEU A 92 -6.62 10.47 0.94
C LEU A 92 -6.12 10.29 -0.49
N VAL A 93 -5.78 11.37 -1.17
CA VAL A 93 -5.25 11.33 -2.54
C VAL A 93 -3.97 10.48 -2.62
N ARG A 94 -3.13 10.53 -1.60
CA ARG A 94 -1.95 9.67 -1.53
C ARG A 94 -2.33 8.19 -1.46
N ARG A 95 -3.30 7.82 -0.62
CA ARG A 95 -3.81 6.45 -0.50
C ARG A 95 -4.43 5.97 -1.81
N HIS A 96 -5.29 6.79 -2.41
CA HIS A 96 -5.92 6.49 -3.69
C HIS A 96 -4.87 6.21 -4.78
N ARG A 97 -3.95 7.13 -5.02
CA ARG A 97 -2.94 7.04 -6.07
C ARG A 97 -1.94 5.89 -5.85
N LEU A 98 -1.62 5.57 -4.60
CA LEU A 98 -0.82 4.38 -4.28
C LEU A 98 -1.61 3.09 -4.49
N SER A 99 -2.91 3.08 -4.20
CA SER A 99 -3.78 1.93 -4.46
C SER A 99 -3.90 1.67 -5.96
N LEU A 100 -4.08 2.71 -6.78
CA LEU A 100 -4.05 2.59 -8.25
C LEU A 100 -2.73 1.98 -8.73
N ARG A 101 -1.59 2.45 -8.23
CA ARG A 101 -0.29 1.88 -8.57
C ARG A 101 -0.17 0.41 -8.15
N LEU A 102 -0.64 0.07 -6.95
CA LEU A 102 -0.62 -1.31 -6.45
C LEU A 102 -1.43 -2.23 -7.36
N PHE A 103 -2.64 -1.82 -7.73
CA PHE A 103 -3.53 -2.63 -8.56
C PHE A 103 -3.04 -2.73 -10.00
N TYR A 104 -2.59 -1.63 -10.59
CA TYR A 104 -2.13 -1.57 -11.96
C TYR A 104 -0.77 -2.27 -12.14
N ASP A 105 0.25 -1.87 -11.36
CA ASP A 105 1.63 -2.33 -11.58
C ASP A 105 1.89 -3.74 -11.02
N LEU A 106 1.28 -4.09 -9.86
CA LEU A 106 1.59 -5.34 -9.18
C LEU A 106 0.56 -6.44 -9.48
N PHE A 107 -0.73 -6.08 -9.56
CA PHE A 107 -1.79 -7.06 -9.81
C PHE A 107 -2.22 -7.11 -11.28
N ALA A 108 -1.69 -6.22 -12.13
CA ALA A 108 -2.04 -6.09 -13.54
C ALA A 108 -3.56 -5.99 -13.77
N LEU A 109 -4.25 -5.22 -12.92
CA LEU A 109 -5.68 -4.97 -13.01
C LEU A 109 -5.91 -3.64 -13.72
N ASP A 110 -6.45 -3.70 -14.93
CA ASP A 110 -6.91 -2.52 -15.66
C ASP A 110 -8.31 -2.12 -15.17
N GLY A 111 -8.56 -0.80 -15.03
CA GLY A 111 -9.87 -0.28 -14.64
C GLY A 111 -10.21 -0.48 -13.15
N ALA A 112 -9.20 -0.54 -12.29
CA ALA A 112 -9.35 -0.76 -10.85
C ALA A 112 -9.62 0.53 -10.04
N GLU A 113 -10.17 1.57 -10.67
CA GLU A 113 -10.46 2.86 -10.02
C GLU A 113 -11.49 2.70 -8.89
N ALA A 114 -12.54 1.92 -9.12
CA ALA A 114 -13.58 1.68 -8.11
C ALA A 114 -13.07 0.88 -6.90
N GLU A 115 -12.17 -0.07 -7.14
CA GLU A 115 -11.49 -0.84 -6.10
C GLU A 115 -10.52 0.03 -5.33
N ALA A 116 -9.75 0.89 -6.01
CA ALA A 116 -8.82 1.82 -5.40
C ALA A 116 -9.53 2.81 -4.48
N CYS A 117 -10.66 3.37 -4.94
CA CYS A 117 -11.51 4.27 -4.16
C CYS A 117 -12.01 3.63 -2.85
N LYS A 118 -12.46 2.38 -2.90
CA LYS A 118 -12.87 1.66 -1.68
C LYS A 118 -11.69 1.33 -0.78
N PHE A 119 -10.55 0.97 -1.38
CA PHE A 119 -9.37 0.51 -0.66
C PHE A 119 -8.70 1.63 0.13
N GLU A 120 -8.69 2.87 -0.36
CA GLU A 120 -8.08 4.03 0.31
C GLU A 120 -8.69 4.32 1.67
N HIS A 121 -10.01 4.09 1.83
CA HIS A 121 -10.73 4.35 3.08
C HIS A 121 -10.35 3.38 4.20
N ILE A 122 -9.90 2.18 3.88
CA ILE A 122 -9.50 1.16 4.86
C ILE A 122 -7.98 1.18 5.18
N LEU A 123 -7.19 1.93 4.41
CA LEU A 123 -5.74 1.98 4.62
C LEU A 123 -5.38 2.83 5.84
N SER A 124 -4.66 2.24 6.80
CA SER A 124 -4.00 3.03 7.84
C SER A 124 -2.76 3.75 7.29
N PRO A 125 -2.28 4.83 7.98
CA PRO A 125 -1.05 5.50 7.58
C PRO A 125 0.15 4.56 7.44
N GLU A 126 0.29 3.59 8.36
CA GLU A 126 1.39 2.62 8.38
C GLU A 126 1.32 1.66 7.19
N VAL A 127 0.11 1.21 6.82
CA VAL A 127 -0.11 0.37 5.63
C VAL A 127 0.17 1.17 4.37
N THR A 128 -0.27 2.43 4.31
CA THR A 128 0.00 3.35 3.19
C THR A 128 1.50 3.55 2.97
N ASP A 129 2.26 3.77 4.04
CA ASP A 129 3.72 3.91 3.97
C ASP A 129 4.41 2.59 3.57
N SER A 130 3.87 1.46 4.02
CA SER A 130 4.35 0.13 3.61
C SER A 130 4.09 -0.14 2.12
N VAL A 131 2.91 0.21 1.61
CA VAL A 131 2.58 0.12 0.17
C VAL A 131 3.49 1.04 -0.64
N CYS A 132 3.66 2.29 -0.22
CA CYS A 132 4.56 3.24 -0.88
C CYS A 132 6.00 2.70 -0.96
N THR A 133 6.49 2.10 0.13
CA THR A 133 7.83 1.49 0.19
C THR A 133 7.92 0.25 -0.70
N LEU A 134 6.89 -0.60 -0.70
CA LEU A 134 6.81 -1.78 -1.57
C LEU A 134 6.92 -1.40 -3.05
N LEU A 135 6.25 -0.32 -3.45
CA LEU A 135 6.26 0.20 -4.81
C LEU A 135 7.50 1.03 -5.16
N GLY A 136 8.46 1.18 -4.23
CA GLY A 136 9.69 1.94 -4.47
C GLY A 136 9.49 3.46 -4.48
N HIS A 137 8.54 3.99 -3.71
CA HIS A 137 8.22 5.42 -3.59
C HIS A 137 7.89 6.09 -4.95
N PRO A 138 6.90 5.59 -5.70
CA PRO A 138 6.58 6.11 -7.02
C PRO A 138 6.25 7.61 -6.95
N PRO A 139 6.76 8.43 -7.89
CA PRO A 139 6.48 9.86 -7.90
C PRO A 139 5.08 10.17 -8.43
N ASN A 140 4.55 9.35 -9.34
CA ASN A 140 3.30 9.58 -10.04
C ASN A 140 2.40 8.34 -10.03
N ALA A 141 1.10 8.55 -10.07
CA ALA A 141 0.07 7.54 -10.32
C ALA A 141 0.10 7.06 -11.79
N PRO A 142 -0.62 5.98 -12.15
CA PRO A 142 -0.66 5.49 -13.53
C PRO A 142 -1.16 6.53 -14.55
N ASP A 143 -2.04 7.44 -14.14
CA ASP A 143 -2.56 8.57 -14.93
C ASP A 143 -1.57 9.75 -15.05
N GLY A 144 -0.38 9.65 -14.46
CA GLY A 144 0.65 10.67 -14.45
C GLY A 144 0.51 11.73 -13.36
N LYS A 145 -0.58 11.76 -12.58
CA LYS A 145 -0.76 12.71 -11.47
C LYS A 145 0.24 12.46 -10.35
N PRO A 146 0.78 13.50 -9.68
CA PRO A 146 1.81 13.35 -8.66
C PRO A 146 1.26 12.68 -7.40
N ILE A 147 1.99 11.70 -6.85
CA ILE A 147 1.65 11.10 -5.56
C ILE A 147 2.22 11.97 -4.43
N PRO A 148 1.38 12.49 -3.53
CA PRO A 148 1.84 13.26 -2.39
C PRO A 148 2.87 12.48 -1.54
N ARG A 149 3.97 13.13 -1.15
CA ARG A 149 5.03 12.50 -0.36
C ARG A 149 4.59 12.28 1.08
N GLY A 150 4.90 11.08 1.63
CA GLY A 150 4.72 10.78 3.05
C GLY A 150 6.05 10.72 3.80
N GLU A 151 5.98 10.39 5.10
CA GLU A 151 7.17 10.30 5.95
C GLU A 151 8.16 9.25 5.47
N CYS A 152 7.68 8.10 4.98
CA CYS A 152 8.51 7.05 4.39
C CYS A 152 9.37 7.56 3.23
N CYS A 153 8.89 8.55 2.44
CA CYS A 153 9.65 9.13 1.34
C CYS A 153 10.75 10.07 1.83
N ALA A 154 10.58 10.72 2.98
CA ALA A 154 11.57 11.65 3.55
C ALA A 154 12.80 10.91 4.08
N MET A 155 12.61 9.72 4.65
CA MET A 155 13.70 8.89 5.16
C MET A 155 14.53 8.24 4.05
N PHE A 156 13.98 8.09 2.83
CA PHE A 156 14.57 7.35 1.72
C PHE A 156 15.46 8.19 0.78
N ARG A 157 15.82 9.40 1.12
CA ARG A 157 16.68 10.26 0.27
C ARG A 157 18.08 9.69 -0.04
N ARG A 158 18.49 8.54 0.53
CA ARG A 158 19.87 8.03 0.38
C ARG A 158 20.03 6.68 -0.34
N GLU A 159 19.05 5.75 -0.30
CA GLU A 159 19.13 4.48 -1.05
C GLU A 159 17.75 3.87 -1.25
N VAL A 160 17.27 3.81 -2.48
CA VAL A 160 16.07 3.01 -2.83
C VAL A 160 16.52 1.56 -2.96
N LYS A 161 16.43 0.80 -1.88
CA LYS A 161 16.55 -0.67 -1.95
C LYS A 161 15.14 -1.24 -2.03
N PRO A 162 14.80 -2.02 -3.06
CA PRO A 162 13.52 -2.71 -3.11
C PRO A 162 13.29 -3.51 -1.83
N LEU A 163 12.11 -3.37 -1.24
CA LEU A 163 11.76 -4.06 0.01
C LEU A 163 11.72 -5.58 -0.19
N VAL A 164 11.36 -5.99 -1.42
CA VAL A 164 11.26 -7.38 -1.86
C VAL A 164 12.13 -7.54 -3.09
N VAL A 165 13.01 -8.52 -3.05
CA VAL A 165 13.96 -8.82 -4.13
C VAL A 165 13.91 -10.31 -4.46
N PRO A 166 14.29 -10.73 -5.66
CA PRO A 166 14.53 -12.14 -5.94
C PRO A 166 15.55 -12.74 -4.96
N LEU A 167 15.36 -13.97 -4.53
CA LEU A 167 16.31 -14.68 -3.67
C LEU A 167 17.71 -14.73 -4.32
N ALA A 168 17.78 -14.74 -5.64
CA ALA A 168 19.02 -14.66 -6.42
C ALA A 168 19.88 -13.44 -6.07
N ASP A 169 19.27 -12.34 -5.62
CA ASP A 169 19.95 -11.06 -5.35
C ASP A 169 20.50 -10.97 -3.91
N LEU A 170 20.11 -11.90 -3.03
CA LEU A 170 20.68 -11.98 -1.67
C LEU A 170 22.19 -12.24 -1.75
N VAL A 171 22.90 -11.82 -0.73
CA VAL A 171 24.33 -12.15 -0.56
C VAL A 171 24.44 -13.37 0.39
N PRO A 172 25.42 -14.28 0.18
CA PRO A 172 25.67 -15.37 1.12
C PRO A 172 25.80 -14.86 2.56
N GLY A 173 25.06 -15.48 3.48
CA GLY A 173 24.93 -15.06 4.87
C GLY A 173 23.67 -14.26 5.17
N ASP A 174 22.99 -13.69 4.16
CA ASP A 174 21.75 -12.94 4.36
C ASP A 174 20.63 -13.84 4.88
N ASN A 175 19.85 -13.29 5.83
CA ASN A 175 18.58 -13.84 6.27
C ASN A 175 17.43 -13.04 5.64
N ALA A 176 16.42 -13.75 5.19
CA ALA A 176 15.26 -13.12 4.54
C ALA A 176 13.98 -13.89 4.83
N LYS A 177 12.84 -13.26 4.63
CA LYS A 177 11.52 -13.89 4.72
C LYS A 177 10.95 -14.03 3.31
N ILE A 178 10.47 -15.22 2.94
CA ILE A 178 9.79 -15.45 1.67
C ILE A 178 8.47 -14.68 1.70
N VAL A 179 8.24 -13.85 0.69
CA VAL A 179 7.02 -13.02 0.57
C VAL A 179 6.04 -13.67 -0.39
N PHE A 180 6.50 -14.01 -1.60
CA PHE A 180 5.72 -14.72 -2.60
C PHE A 180 6.63 -15.51 -3.55
N ILE A 181 6.02 -16.40 -4.32
CA ILE A 181 6.69 -17.25 -5.31
C ILE A 181 5.92 -17.14 -6.61
N THR A 182 6.64 -17.00 -7.75
CA THR A 182 6.06 -16.94 -9.10
C THR A 182 6.55 -18.13 -9.91
N PRO A 183 6.06 -19.35 -9.64
CA PRO A 183 6.58 -20.56 -10.28
C PRO A 183 6.10 -20.67 -11.73
N GLU A 184 6.94 -21.20 -12.61
CA GLU A 184 6.58 -21.44 -14.02
C GLU A 184 5.51 -22.53 -14.18
N SER A 185 5.29 -23.39 -13.17
CA SER A 185 4.29 -24.47 -13.21
C SER A 185 3.79 -24.85 -11.83
N HIS A 186 2.56 -25.40 -11.77
CA HIS A 186 1.99 -25.93 -10.52
C HIS A 186 2.84 -27.04 -9.90
N SER A 187 3.39 -27.96 -10.72
CA SER A 187 4.24 -29.04 -10.23
C SER A 187 5.54 -28.53 -9.58
N ARG A 188 6.04 -27.36 -10.00
CA ARG A 188 7.18 -26.69 -9.39
C ARG A 188 6.77 -26.08 -8.04
N LEU A 189 5.60 -25.44 -7.96
CA LEU A 189 5.06 -24.92 -6.72
C LEU A 189 4.88 -26.00 -5.68
N ASP A 190 4.29 -27.14 -6.06
CA ASP A 190 4.06 -28.27 -5.14
C ASP A 190 5.38 -28.83 -4.58
N ARG A 191 6.41 -28.96 -5.44
CA ARG A 191 7.74 -29.39 -4.98
C ARG A 191 8.39 -28.40 -4.04
N LEU A 192 8.33 -27.11 -4.34
CA LEU A 192 8.87 -26.07 -3.47
C LEU A 192 8.14 -26.06 -2.13
N SER A 193 6.83 -26.16 -2.15
CA SER A 193 6.00 -26.22 -0.94
C SER A 193 6.29 -27.45 -0.09
N ALA A 194 6.49 -28.63 -0.71
CA ALA A 194 6.85 -29.87 -0.02
C ALA A 194 8.22 -29.77 0.67
N MET A 195 9.13 -28.92 0.16
CA MET A 195 10.43 -28.63 0.80
C MET A 195 10.37 -27.50 1.82
N GLY A 196 9.18 -26.95 2.12
CA GLY A 196 9.01 -25.85 3.08
C GLY A 196 9.28 -24.45 2.49
N VAL A 197 9.50 -24.35 1.17
CA VAL A 197 9.63 -23.07 0.48
C VAL A 197 8.22 -22.54 0.25
N VAL A 198 7.70 -21.81 1.25
CA VAL A 198 6.35 -21.22 1.22
C VAL A 198 6.40 -19.77 1.70
N PRO A 199 5.47 -18.92 1.28
CA PRO A 199 5.36 -17.56 1.80
C PRO A 199 5.30 -17.55 3.34
N GLY A 200 6.06 -16.65 3.96
CA GLY A 200 6.19 -16.54 5.40
C GLY A 200 7.37 -17.30 6.00
N SER A 201 7.97 -18.28 5.29
CA SER A 201 9.15 -19.01 5.76
C SER A 201 10.39 -18.13 5.81
N MET A 202 11.22 -18.36 6.84
CA MET A 202 12.55 -17.76 6.95
C MET A 202 13.54 -18.56 6.12
N VAL A 203 14.34 -17.87 5.34
CA VAL A 203 15.37 -18.45 4.48
C VAL A 203 16.70 -17.75 4.72
N LYS A 204 17.79 -18.55 4.77
CA LYS A 204 19.15 -18.04 4.79
C LYS A 204 19.87 -18.53 3.55
N LEU A 205 20.53 -17.62 2.83
CA LEU A 205 21.38 -17.98 1.70
C LEU A 205 22.78 -18.33 2.19
N HIS A 206 23.23 -19.55 1.96
CA HIS A 206 24.57 -19.99 2.34
C HIS A 206 25.60 -19.79 1.24
N GLN A 207 25.25 -20.13 0.00
CA GLN A 207 26.18 -19.99 -1.13
C GLN A 207 25.42 -19.82 -2.46
N LYS A 208 26.13 -19.32 -3.48
CA LYS A 208 25.62 -19.17 -4.86
C LYS A 208 26.31 -20.07 -5.87
N ARG A 209 27.48 -20.60 -5.56
CA ARG A 209 28.28 -21.44 -6.47
C ARG A 209 28.80 -22.67 -5.72
N PRO A 210 28.84 -23.88 -6.36
CA PRO A 210 28.42 -24.16 -7.72
C PRO A 210 26.90 -24.10 -7.95
N SER A 211 26.10 -24.31 -6.89
CA SER A 211 24.64 -24.16 -6.87
C SER A 211 24.23 -23.21 -5.75
N TYR A 212 23.01 -22.70 -5.82
CA TYR A 212 22.45 -21.94 -4.69
C TYR A 212 22.10 -22.92 -3.57
N VAL A 213 22.60 -22.67 -2.38
CA VAL A 213 22.24 -23.44 -1.17
C VAL A 213 21.53 -22.51 -0.21
N ILE A 214 20.30 -22.88 0.11
CA ILE A 214 19.45 -22.15 1.06
C ILE A 214 19.15 -23.01 2.27
N GLN A 215 18.98 -22.40 3.42
CA GLN A 215 18.54 -23.02 4.64
C GLN A 215 17.14 -22.55 5.01
N LEU A 216 16.28 -23.50 5.33
CA LEU A 216 14.91 -23.31 5.83
C LEU A 216 14.78 -24.09 7.13
N GLY A 217 14.72 -23.40 8.27
CA GLY A 217 14.82 -24.05 9.58
C GLY A 217 16.11 -24.85 9.70
N GLU A 218 16.00 -26.17 9.91
CA GLU A 218 17.16 -27.09 10.01
C GLU A 218 17.55 -27.74 8.67
N THR A 219 16.80 -27.49 7.60
CA THR A 219 16.99 -28.16 6.30
C THR A 219 17.80 -27.28 5.35
N MET A 220 18.84 -27.87 4.74
CA MET A 220 19.60 -27.25 3.65
C MET A 220 19.14 -27.80 2.30
N ILE A 221 18.87 -26.93 1.36
CA ILE A 221 18.34 -27.27 0.04
C ILE A 221 19.22 -26.64 -1.02
N ALA A 222 19.65 -27.46 -1.99
CA ALA A 222 20.26 -26.96 -3.21
C ALA A 222 19.17 -26.62 -4.23
N VAL A 223 19.19 -25.40 -4.78
CA VAL A 223 18.22 -24.93 -5.76
C VAL A 223 18.92 -24.36 -6.98
N ASP A 224 18.27 -24.51 -8.13
CA ASP A 224 18.78 -23.95 -9.38
C ASP A 224 18.62 -22.42 -9.40
N LYS A 225 19.50 -21.76 -10.15
CA LYS A 225 19.46 -20.30 -10.35
C LYS A 225 18.13 -19.81 -10.89
N SER A 226 17.47 -20.56 -11.77
CA SER A 226 16.15 -20.22 -12.31
C SER A 226 15.12 -20.12 -11.18
N ILE A 227 15.08 -21.10 -10.29
CA ILE A 227 14.16 -21.16 -9.15
C ILE A 227 14.40 -19.99 -8.18
N THR A 228 15.66 -19.59 -7.96
CA THR A 228 15.95 -18.46 -7.05
C THR A 228 15.44 -17.13 -7.57
N LYS A 229 15.18 -16.99 -8.87
CA LYS A 229 14.55 -15.80 -9.47
C LYS A 229 13.02 -15.78 -9.30
N GLU A 230 12.42 -16.95 -9.09
CA GLU A 230 10.97 -17.12 -8.89
C GLU A 230 10.57 -16.91 -7.40
N ILE A 231 11.53 -16.95 -6.49
CA ILE A 231 11.29 -16.79 -5.05
C ILE A 231 11.61 -15.35 -4.66
N PHE A 232 10.61 -14.62 -4.21
CA PHE A 232 10.75 -13.23 -3.80
C PHE A 232 10.79 -13.13 -2.28
N VAL A 233 11.79 -12.41 -1.77
CA VAL A 233 12.11 -12.35 -0.35
C VAL A 233 12.27 -10.91 0.14
N LYS A 234 11.89 -10.68 1.40
CA LYS A 234 12.18 -9.46 2.14
C LYS A 234 13.40 -9.71 3.02
N LYS A 235 14.48 -8.96 2.78
CA LYS A 235 15.70 -9.01 3.60
C LYS A 235 15.39 -8.52 5.02
N MET A 236 15.94 -9.20 6.01
CA MET A 236 15.79 -8.88 7.43
C MET A 236 16.94 -8.00 7.94
#